data_29d09765d3edcea5fe7e1b9dbbbe9b2f
#
_entry.id   29d09765d3edcea5fe7e1b9dbbbe9b2f
#
_cell.length_a   1.000
_cell.length_b   1.000
_cell.length_c   1.000
_cell.angle_alpha   90.00
_cell.angle_beta   90.00
_cell.angle_gamma   90.00
#
_symmetry.space_group_name_H-M   'P 1'
#
loop_
_entity.id
_entity.type
_entity.pdbx_description
1 polymer ?
#
loop_
_entity_poly.entity_id
_entity_poly.type
_entity_poly.pdbx_seq_one_letter_code
_entity_poly.pdbx_strand_id
1 'polypeptide(L)'
;NPFLKNTITDTHYNNPDRKGRHITFLARLANDFNWQEHKGIGVEEETAVCIDENGKAVVYGTGTAYFLKGSSEKPEKCSPNNKLNWVNNKKAIQAYLITGKETGNGSFDLTNWTTVSGGIYQNMYVTDGVLSIE
;
A
#
# COMPACT_ATOMS: atom_id res chain seq x y z
N ASN A 1 14.44 -7.86 -7.11
CA ASN A 1 14.57 -6.41 -7.27
C ASN A 1 14.80 -5.77 -5.91
N PRO A 2 15.93 -5.06 -5.69
CA PRO A 2 16.30 -4.50 -4.39
C PRO A 2 15.31 -3.41 -3.92
N PHE A 3 14.63 -2.73 -4.84
CA PHE A 3 13.65 -1.69 -4.49
C PHE A 3 12.33 -2.24 -3.95
N LEU A 4 12.07 -3.54 -4.15
CA LEU A 4 10.85 -4.20 -3.68
C LEU A 4 11.07 -5.07 -2.43
N LYS A 5 12.18 -4.87 -1.74
CA LYS A 5 12.42 -5.55 -0.46
C LYS A 5 11.32 -5.19 0.55
N ASN A 6 10.81 -6.19 1.26
CA ASN A 6 9.73 -6.05 2.24
C ASN A 6 8.43 -5.45 1.65
N THR A 7 8.19 -5.70 0.36
CA THR A 7 7.04 -5.16 -0.35
C THR A 7 6.18 -6.29 -0.90
N ILE A 8 4.87 -6.25 -0.67
CA ILE A 8 3.89 -7.12 -1.33
C ILE A 8 3.19 -6.31 -2.42
N THR A 9 3.09 -6.88 -3.61
CA THR A 9 2.33 -6.29 -4.72
C THR A 9 0.97 -6.96 -4.88
N ASP A 10 -0.04 -6.20 -5.24
CA ASP A 10 -1.38 -6.70 -5.54
C ASP A 10 -1.97 -5.97 -6.75
N THR A 11 -2.85 -6.64 -7.49
CA THR A 11 -3.44 -6.14 -8.73
C THR A 11 -4.96 -6.22 -8.68
N HIS A 12 -5.63 -5.62 -9.66
CA HIS A 12 -7.09 -5.56 -9.71
C HIS A 12 -7.71 -4.99 -8.43
N TYR A 13 -7.18 -3.86 -7.97
CA TYR A 13 -7.49 -3.29 -6.67
C TYR A 13 -8.95 -2.85 -6.51
N ASN A 14 -9.61 -2.54 -7.61
CA ASN A 14 -10.95 -1.95 -7.63
C ASN A 14 -12.05 -2.89 -8.17
N ASN A 15 -11.71 -4.07 -8.70
CA ASN A 15 -12.72 -4.96 -9.30
C ASN A 15 -12.38 -6.45 -9.08
N PRO A 16 -12.91 -7.09 -8.02
CA PRO A 16 -13.57 -6.48 -6.85
C PRO A 16 -12.57 -5.68 -5.99
N ASP A 17 -13.06 -4.91 -5.03
CA ASP A 17 -12.19 -4.16 -4.10
C ASP A 17 -11.33 -5.14 -3.30
N ARG A 18 -10.02 -5.08 -3.51
CA ARG A 18 -9.03 -5.98 -2.90
C ARG A 18 -8.12 -5.29 -1.89
N LYS A 19 -8.37 -4.01 -1.60
CA LYS A 19 -7.55 -3.25 -0.64
C LYS A 19 -7.51 -3.92 0.73
N GLY A 20 -8.66 -4.39 1.21
CA GLY A 20 -8.74 -5.08 2.50
C GLY A 20 -7.89 -6.34 2.56
N ARG A 21 -7.83 -7.12 1.46
CA ARG A 21 -6.96 -8.30 1.36
C ARG A 21 -5.49 -7.92 1.50
N HIS A 22 -5.04 -6.91 0.79
CA HIS A 22 -3.66 -6.45 0.80
C HIS A 22 -3.26 -5.94 2.18
N ILE A 23 -4.12 -5.14 2.82
CA ILE A 23 -3.89 -4.65 4.19
C ILE A 23 -3.81 -5.81 5.19
N THR A 24 -4.63 -6.85 5.02
CA THR A 24 -4.58 -8.04 5.87
C THR A 24 -3.24 -8.77 5.74
N PHE A 25 -2.70 -8.90 4.53
CA PHE A 25 -1.38 -9.49 4.34
C PHE A 25 -0.28 -8.67 5.03
N LEU A 26 -0.33 -7.35 4.93
CA LEU A 26 0.62 -6.47 5.62
C LEU A 26 0.50 -6.61 7.15
N ALA A 27 -0.72 -6.69 7.66
CA ALA A 27 -0.97 -6.91 9.08
C ALA A 27 -0.37 -8.25 9.57
N ARG A 28 -0.54 -9.33 8.76
CA ARG A 28 0.00 -10.65 9.09
C ARG A 28 1.53 -10.65 9.07
N LEU A 29 2.16 -9.96 8.13
CA LEU A 29 3.63 -9.83 8.10
C LEU A 29 4.16 -9.13 9.36
N ALA A 30 3.52 -8.05 9.76
CA ALA A 30 3.88 -7.34 10.98
C ALA A 30 3.68 -8.21 12.23
N ASN A 31 2.54 -8.88 12.32
CA ASN A 31 2.15 -9.65 13.50
C ASN A 31 2.87 -11.00 13.62
N ASP A 32 2.91 -11.78 12.54
CA ASP A 32 3.38 -13.17 12.57
C ASP A 32 4.90 -13.27 12.37
N PHE A 33 5.48 -12.38 11.59
CA PHE A 33 6.90 -12.41 11.22
C PHE A 33 7.71 -11.26 11.82
N ASN A 34 7.08 -10.41 12.62
CA ASN A 34 7.71 -9.29 13.30
C ASN A 34 8.45 -8.33 12.34
N TRP A 35 7.92 -8.14 11.14
CA TRP A 35 8.50 -7.21 10.19
C TRP A 35 8.32 -5.77 10.68
N GLN A 36 9.42 -5.07 10.88
CA GLN A 36 9.41 -3.66 11.28
C GLN A 36 9.09 -2.74 10.10
N GLU A 37 9.52 -3.11 8.90
CA GLU A 37 9.17 -2.45 7.66
C GLU A 37 8.33 -3.39 6.81
N HIS A 38 7.15 -2.97 6.46
CA HIS A 38 6.25 -3.69 5.57
C HIS A 38 5.55 -2.70 4.67
N LYS A 39 5.60 -2.98 3.39
CA LYS A 39 5.21 -2.08 2.32
C LYS A 39 4.32 -2.81 1.33
N GLY A 40 3.51 -2.07 0.61
CA GLY A 40 2.66 -2.61 -0.43
C GLY A 40 2.60 -1.70 -1.66
N ILE A 41 2.44 -2.30 -2.83
CA ILE A 41 2.09 -1.59 -4.05
C ILE A 41 0.88 -2.28 -4.63
N GLY A 42 -0.24 -1.57 -4.67
CA GLY A 42 -1.48 -2.05 -5.28
C GLY A 42 -1.82 -1.23 -6.53
N VAL A 43 -2.32 -1.88 -7.56
CA VAL A 43 -2.72 -1.20 -8.80
C VAL A 43 -4.11 -1.60 -9.22
N GLU A 44 -4.89 -0.62 -9.64
CA GLU A 44 -6.19 -0.84 -10.26
C GLU A 44 -6.02 -1.45 -11.66
N GLU A 45 -7.12 -1.89 -12.26
CA GLU A 45 -7.12 -2.40 -13.64
C GLU A 45 -6.59 -1.34 -14.61
N GLU A 46 -6.01 -1.79 -15.72
CA GLU A 46 -5.44 -0.94 -16.77
C GLU A 46 -4.42 0.09 -16.26
N THR A 47 -3.66 -0.30 -15.24
CA THR A 47 -2.70 0.58 -14.58
C THR A 47 -1.38 -0.17 -14.36
N ALA A 48 -0.27 0.52 -14.60
CA ALA A 48 1.06 -0.03 -14.41
C ALA A 48 1.95 0.94 -13.62
N VAL A 49 2.75 0.38 -12.74
CA VAL A 49 3.85 1.08 -12.05
C VAL A 49 5.15 0.67 -12.72
N CYS A 50 5.79 1.63 -13.39
CA CYS A 50 7.08 1.41 -14.04
C CYS A 50 8.20 1.97 -13.17
N ILE A 51 9.19 1.14 -12.86
CA ILE A 51 10.30 1.48 -11.95
C ILE A 51 11.58 1.51 -12.78
N ASP A 52 12.30 2.62 -12.73
CA ASP A 52 13.58 2.77 -13.41
C ASP A 52 14.76 2.18 -12.61
N GLU A 53 15.96 2.26 -13.18
CA GLU A 53 17.19 1.74 -12.59
C GLU A 53 17.61 2.46 -11.29
N ASN A 54 17.05 3.63 -11.02
CA ASN A 54 17.30 4.42 -9.81
C ASN A 54 16.23 4.21 -8.73
N GLY A 55 15.21 3.36 -9.00
CA GLY A 55 14.12 3.08 -8.07
C GLY A 55 13.00 4.13 -8.11
N LYS A 56 12.96 4.97 -9.13
CA LYS A 56 11.88 5.93 -9.33
C LYS A 56 10.71 5.26 -10.05
N ALA A 57 9.55 5.29 -9.44
CA ALA A 57 8.32 4.76 -10.01
C ALA A 57 7.48 5.87 -10.65
N VAL A 58 6.88 5.57 -11.80
CA VAL A 58 5.93 6.42 -12.52
C VAL A 58 4.70 5.58 -12.84
N VAL A 59 3.51 6.17 -12.78
CA VAL A 59 2.23 5.46 -12.98
C VAL A 59 1.66 5.74 -14.36
N TYR A 60 1.42 4.66 -15.11
CA TYR A 60 0.83 4.68 -16.46
C TYR A 60 -0.53 4.02 -16.44
N GLY A 61 -1.42 4.46 -17.32
CA GLY A 61 -2.74 3.87 -17.49
C GLY A 61 -3.85 4.76 -16.99
N THR A 62 -5.01 4.16 -16.73
CA THR A 62 -6.25 4.91 -16.44
C THR A 62 -6.69 4.86 -14.98
N GLY A 63 -6.20 3.89 -14.21
CA GLY A 63 -6.54 3.74 -12.79
C GLY A 63 -5.51 4.34 -11.86
N THR A 64 -5.60 3.98 -10.60
CA THR A 64 -4.76 4.51 -9.51
C THR A 64 -3.80 3.44 -9.00
N ALA A 65 -2.57 3.84 -8.72
CA ALA A 65 -1.60 3.06 -7.97
C ALA A 65 -1.54 3.55 -6.52
N TYR A 66 -1.40 2.59 -5.60
CA TYR A 66 -1.37 2.79 -4.16
C TYR A 66 -0.02 2.33 -3.63
N PHE A 67 0.74 3.24 -3.05
CA PHE A 67 2.00 2.93 -2.37
C PHE A 67 1.74 2.94 -0.86
N LEU A 68 1.80 1.77 -0.25
CA LEU A 68 1.40 1.54 1.14
C LEU A 68 2.62 1.36 2.03
N LYS A 69 2.66 2.09 3.12
CA LYS A 69 3.68 1.92 4.16
C LYS A 69 2.99 1.68 5.50
N GLY A 70 3.19 0.49 6.06
CA GLY A 70 2.69 0.15 7.38
C GLY A 70 3.41 0.92 8.48
N SER A 71 2.68 1.22 9.55
CA SER A 71 3.28 1.78 10.77
C SER A 71 4.20 0.76 11.44
N SER A 72 5.10 1.22 12.29
CA SER A 72 5.96 0.35 13.11
C SER A 72 5.19 -0.42 14.19
N GLU A 73 3.95 0.00 14.47
CA GLU A 73 3.09 -0.64 15.47
C GLU A 73 2.40 -1.87 14.90
N LYS A 74 2.39 -2.95 15.65
CA LYS A 74 1.64 -4.15 15.29
C LYS A 74 0.13 -3.89 15.34
N PRO A 75 -0.67 -4.67 14.58
CA PRO A 75 -2.12 -4.65 14.74
C PRO A 75 -2.53 -4.91 16.19
N GLU A 76 -3.54 -4.20 16.65
CA GLU A 76 -4.12 -4.40 17.99
C GLU A 76 -4.75 -5.80 18.12
N LYS A 77 -5.29 -6.34 17.02
CA LYS A 77 -5.83 -7.70 16.96
C LYS A 77 -5.61 -8.28 15.57
N CYS A 78 -4.85 -9.37 15.49
CA CYS A 78 -4.59 -10.09 14.26
C CYS A 78 -4.37 -11.58 14.58
N SER A 79 -5.47 -12.30 14.75
CA SER A 79 -5.44 -13.72 15.12
C SER A 79 -6.46 -14.52 14.31
N PRO A 80 -6.25 -15.85 14.11
CA PRO A 80 -7.19 -16.68 13.37
C PRO A 80 -8.61 -16.60 13.92
N ASN A 81 -9.59 -16.63 13.03
CA ASN A 81 -11.02 -16.60 13.34
C ASN A 81 -11.50 -15.33 14.07
N ASN A 82 -10.70 -14.28 14.10
CA ASN A 82 -11.06 -12.98 14.65
C ASN A 82 -10.99 -11.91 13.58
N LYS A 83 -11.86 -10.91 13.70
CA LYS A 83 -11.82 -9.74 12.84
C LYS A 83 -10.54 -8.96 13.10
N LEU A 84 -9.89 -8.48 12.03
CA LEU A 84 -8.70 -7.65 12.13
C LEU A 84 -9.04 -6.30 12.76
N ASN A 85 -8.21 -5.87 13.71
CA ASN A 85 -8.17 -4.49 14.18
C ASN A 85 -6.74 -3.96 14.02
N TRP A 86 -6.59 -2.97 13.20
CA TRP A 86 -5.33 -2.26 12.98
C TRP A 86 -5.61 -0.79 12.78
N VAL A 87 -5.77 -0.09 13.88
CA VAL A 87 -6.21 1.30 13.89
C VAL A 87 -5.02 2.25 14.05
N ASN A 88 -4.23 2.07 15.09
CA ASN A 88 -3.07 2.91 15.41
C ASN A 88 -3.39 4.41 15.26
N ASN A 89 -4.40 4.89 16.00
CA ASN A 89 -4.88 6.27 15.91
C ASN A 89 -5.29 6.68 14.47
N LYS A 90 -5.88 5.75 13.70
CA LYS A 90 -6.27 5.91 12.29
C LYS A 90 -5.08 6.07 11.33
N LYS A 91 -3.90 5.64 11.71
CA LYS A 91 -2.65 5.75 10.95
C LYS A 91 -1.92 4.40 10.83
N ALA A 92 -2.67 3.31 10.78
CA ALA A 92 -2.08 1.99 10.64
C ALA A 92 -1.25 1.87 9.35
N ILE A 93 -1.78 2.39 8.25
CA ILE A 93 -1.13 2.42 6.93
C ILE A 93 -1.16 3.85 6.40
N GLN A 94 0.00 4.37 5.99
CA GLN A 94 0.07 5.55 5.16
C GLN A 94 0.05 5.13 3.69
N ALA A 95 -0.85 5.68 2.91
CA ALA A 95 -0.95 5.43 1.47
C ALA A 95 -0.64 6.69 0.68
N TYR A 96 0.15 6.55 -0.38
CA TYR A 96 0.31 7.59 -1.40
C TYR A 96 -0.33 7.10 -2.69
N LEU A 97 -1.28 7.88 -3.22
CA LEU A 97 -2.09 7.50 -4.37
C LEU A 97 -1.71 8.35 -5.57
N ILE A 98 -1.39 7.69 -6.69
CA ILE A 98 -1.10 8.36 -7.95
C ILE A 98 -2.06 7.81 -9.00
N THR A 99 -2.90 8.68 -9.59
CA THR A 99 -3.73 8.32 -10.74
C THR A 99 -2.86 8.32 -12.00
N GLY A 100 -2.92 7.24 -12.77
CA GLY A 100 -2.12 7.07 -13.97
C GLY A 100 -2.54 8.01 -15.11
N LYS A 101 -1.68 8.12 -16.09
CA LYS A 101 -1.92 8.74 -17.39
C LYS A 101 -1.24 7.88 -18.47
N GLU A 102 -1.72 7.92 -19.69
CA GLU A 102 -1.10 7.17 -20.79
C GLU A 102 0.37 7.54 -21.00
N THR A 103 0.72 8.80 -20.77
CA THR A 103 2.10 9.31 -20.89
C THR A 103 2.90 9.23 -19.59
N GLY A 104 2.33 8.64 -18.53
CA GLY A 104 2.92 8.58 -17.21
C GLY A 104 2.52 9.77 -16.33
N ASN A 105 2.32 9.53 -15.05
CA ASN A 105 1.99 10.55 -14.06
C ASN A 105 2.72 10.33 -12.75
N GLY A 106 3.08 11.44 -12.12
CA GLY A 106 3.66 11.47 -10.80
C GLY A 106 5.03 10.81 -10.70
N SER A 107 5.51 10.72 -9.50
CA SER A 107 6.70 9.94 -9.18
C SER A 107 6.68 9.48 -7.72
N PHE A 108 7.27 8.32 -7.47
CA PHE A 108 7.44 7.76 -6.14
C PHE A 108 8.83 7.13 -6.05
N ASP A 109 9.64 7.60 -5.11
CA ASP A 109 11.00 7.09 -4.91
C ASP A 109 10.98 5.88 -3.98
N LEU A 110 11.21 4.69 -4.54
CA LEU A 110 11.25 3.45 -3.78
C LEU A 110 12.52 3.26 -2.95
N THR A 111 13.51 4.14 -3.09
CA THR A 111 14.72 4.08 -2.25
C THR A 111 14.47 4.63 -0.86
N ASN A 112 13.59 5.61 -0.72
CA ASN A 112 13.32 6.28 0.56
C ASN A 112 11.84 6.28 1.00
N TRP A 113 10.90 6.02 0.07
CA TRP A 113 9.45 6.01 0.32
C TRP A 113 8.89 7.34 0.85
N THR A 114 9.56 8.43 0.59
CA THR A 114 9.18 9.78 1.07
C THR A 114 9.22 10.85 -0.02
N THR A 115 10.08 10.70 -1.04
CA THR A 115 10.17 11.65 -2.14
C THR A 115 9.11 11.30 -3.19
N VAL A 116 8.07 12.12 -3.26
CA VAL A 116 6.87 11.84 -4.06
C VAL A 116 6.37 13.08 -4.78
N SER A 117 5.64 12.90 -5.88
CA SER A 117 4.94 13.97 -6.58
C SER A 117 3.74 13.46 -7.37
N GLY A 118 2.79 14.34 -7.66
CA GLY A 118 1.66 14.06 -8.55
C GLY A 118 0.56 13.19 -7.97
N GLY A 119 0.52 13.01 -6.66
CA GLY A 119 -0.49 12.22 -5.98
C GLY A 119 -0.95 12.85 -4.67
N ILE A 120 -1.64 12.07 -3.85
CA ILE A 120 -2.14 12.50 -2.54
C ILE A 120 -1.85 11.45 -1.47
N TYR A 121 -1.67 11.90 -0.22
CA TYR A 121 -1.60 11.02 0.93
C TYR A 121 -2.98 10.74 1.51
N GLN A 122 -3.18 9.50 1.92
CA GLN A 122 -4.33 9.08 2.72
C GLN A 122 -3.86 8.13 3.81
N ASN A 123 -4.61 8.04 4.90
CA ASN A 123 -4.40 7.03 5.93
C ASN A 123 -5.43 5.91 5.75
N MET A 124 -4.99 4.68 6.02
CA MET A 124 -5.86 3.51 6.03
C MET A 124 -5.78 2.83 7.39
N TYR A 125 -6.91 2.35 7.87
CA TYR A 125 -6.99 1.60 9.12
C TYR A 125 -8.17 0.63 9.08
N VAL A 126 -8.13 -0.38 9.93
CA VAL A 126 -9.15 -1.43 9.98
C VAL A 126 -9.75 -1.50 11.37
N THR A 127 -11.07 -1.41 11.46
CA THR A 127 -11.84 -1.58 12.69
C THR A 127 -12.83 -2.72 12.51
N ASP A 128 -12.74 -3.74 13.36
CA ASP A 128 -13.61 -4.92 13.31
C ASP A 128 -13.75 -5.54 11.90
N GLY A 129 -12.63 -5.61 11.18
CA GLY A 129 -12.57 -6.18 9.84
C GLY A 129 -13.06 -5.25 8.73
N VAL A 130 -13.39 -4.00 9.04
CA VAL A 130 -13.82 -3.00 8.04
C VAL A 130 -12.70 -2.00 7.78
N LEU A 131 -12.29 -1.88 6.52
CA LEU A 131 -11.28 -0.93 6.07
C LEU A 131 -11.88 0.47 5.95
N SER A 132 -11.20 1.45 6.50
CA SER A 132 -11.49 2.88 6.34
C SER A 132 -10.30 3.59 5.72
N ILE A 133 -10.59 4.57 4.88
CA ILE A 133 -9.60 5.40 4.18
C ILE A 133 -9.95 6.87 4.44
N GLU A 134 -8.98 7.61 4.94
CA GLU A 134 -9.16 9.05 5.24
C GLU A 134 -8.01 9.90 4.71
#